data_fa784a8253fe188345be01ed2e387de8
#
_entry.id   fa784a8253fe188345be01ed2e387de8
#
_cell.length_a   1.000
_cell.length_b   1.000
_cell.length_c   1.000
_cell.angle_alpha   90.00
_cell.angle_beta   90.00
_cell.angle_gamma   90.00
#
_symmetry.space_group_name_H-M   'P 1'
#
loop_
_entity.id
_entity.type
_entity.pdbx_description
1 polymer ?
#
loop_
_entity_poly.entity_id
_entity_poly.type
_entity_poly.pdbx_seq_one_letter_code
_entity_poly.pdbx_strand_id
1 'polypeptide(L)'
;MISGLRWLDVCVFIAGAGIASAETYEVGQVWSYKTRPQEPKSTFVVLRIDDTSKLGQVIFIGLQDLRIQHPNGKIIGSLSPLAFTRNALDQSVVKVVAKTDKLMASDFSYAKWKEVQRAGKTPPANVKPVAESINNLENGYIGIPYKP
;
A
#
# COMPACT_ATOMS: atom_id res chain seq x y z
N MET A 1 -8.83 -22.93 -44.32
CA MET A 1 -9.01 -21.64 -44.84
C MET A 1 -8.88 -20.50 -43.86
N ILE A 2 -9.79 -19.60 -43.84
CA ILE A 2 -9.75 -18.35 -43.11
C ILE A 2 -9.71 -18.49 -41.59
N SER A 3 -10.13 -19.60 -41.08
CA SER A 3 -10.23 -19.85 -39.66
C SER A 3 -8.93 -19.79 -38.89
N GLY A 4 -7.80 -19.87 -39.56
CA GLY A 4 -6.52 -19.84 -38.90
C GLY A 4 -6.16 -18.54 -38.19
N LEU A 5 -6.75 -17.46 -38.60
CA LEU A 5 -6.43 -16.13 -38.08
C LEU A 5 -6.85 -15.92 -36.62
N ARG A 6 -7.89 -16.58 -36.23
CA ARG A 6 -8.41 -16.39 -34.85
C ARG A 6 -7.51 -16.92 -33.77
N TRP A 7 -6.71 -17.87 -34.14
CA TRP A 7 -5.82 -18.52 -33.16
C TRP A 7 -4.74 -17.59 -32.65
N LEU A 8 -4.33 -16.67 -33.45
CA LEU A 8 -3.28 -15.73 -33.11
C LEU A 8 -3.71 -14.79 -31.97
N ASP A 9 -4.94 -14.36 -32.03
CA ASP A 9 -5.43 -13.43 -30.99
C ASP A 9 -5.45 -14.07 -29.62
N VAL A 10 -5.82 -15.31 -29.54
CA VAL A 10 -5.88 -16.05 -28.31
C VAL A 10 -4.48 -16.25 -27.72
N CYS A 11 -3.52 -16.55 -28.58
CA CYS A 11 -2.15 -16.75 -28.12
C CYS A 11 -1.55 -15.48 -27.52
N VAL A 12 -1.80 -14.34 -28.12
CA VAL A 12 -1.31 -13.05 -27.61
C VAL A 12 -1.88 -12.76 -26.23
N PHE A 13 -3.14 -13.02 -26.04
CA PHE A 13 -3.79 -12.81 -24.77
C PHE A 13 -3.17 -13.68 -23.67
N ILE A 14 -2.93 -14.94 -23.94
CA ILE A 14 -2.36 -15.86 -22.97
C ILE A 14 -0.93 -15.43 -22.60
N ALA A 15 -0.14 -15.02 -23.56
CA ALA A 15 1.22 -14.57 -23.30
C ALA A 15 1.26 -13.35 -22.38
N GLY A 16 0.35 -12.42 -22.56
CA GLY A 16 0.24 -11.26 -21.68
C GLY A 16 -0.14 -11.61 -20.25
N ALA A 17 -1.03 -12.58 -20.10
CA ALA A 17 -1.49 -13.00 -18.77
C ALA A 17 -0.45 -13.77 -17.97
N GLY A 18 0.49 -14.42 -18.65
CA GLY A 18 1.50 -15.26 -18.01
C GLY A 18 2.66 -14.52 -17.39
N ILE A 19 2.80 -13.22 -17.65
CA ILE A 19 3.95 -12.44 -17.16
C ILE A 19 3.53 -11.58 -15.99
N ALA A 20 3.84 -12.06 -14.79
CA ALA A 20 3.69 -11.27 -13.57
C ALA A 20 4.97 -10.47 -13.36
N SER A 21 5.00 -9.22 -13.78
CA SER A 21 6.11 -8.31 -13.50
C SER A 21 5.84 -7.56 -12.19
N ALA A 22 6.91 -7.22 -11.48
CA ALA A 22 6.81 -6.38 -10.29
C ALA A 22 6.22 -5.02 -10.68
N GLU A 23 5.30 -4.51 -9.86
CA GLU A 23 4.69 -3.21 -10.06
C GLU A 23 5.73 -2.09 -9.90
N THR A 24 5.57 -1.03 -10.66
CA THR A 24 6.41 0.16 -10.55
C THR A 24 5.63 1.26 -9.84
N TYR A 25 6.16 1.72 -8.71
CA TYR A 25 5.54 2.77 -7.92
C TYR A 25 6.20 4.10 -8.21
N GLU A 26 5.37 5.14 -8.33
CA GLU A 26 5.82 6.51 -8.50
C GLU A 26 5.04 7.41 -7.54
N VAL A 27 5.73 8.41 -7.00
CA VAL A 27 5.11 9.39 -6.11
C VAL A 27 3.93 10.07 -6.81
N GLY A 28 2.82 10.17 -6.11
CA GLY A 28 1.58 10.76 -6.63
C GLY A 28 0.60 9.77 -7.26
N GLN A 29 1.01 8.53 -7.49
CA GLN A 29 0.07 7.52 -7.97
C GLN A 29 -0.94 7.17 -6.89
N VAL A 30 -2.20 7.06 -7.30
CA VAL A 30 -3.29 6.55 -6.47
C VAL A 30 -3.61 5.13 -6.94
N TRP A 31 -3.52 4.19 -6.02
CA TRP A 31 -3.71 2.77 -6.30
C TRP A 31 -4.98 2.23 -5.65
N SER A 32 -5.73 1.43 -6.39
CA SER A 32 -6.69 0.51 -5.79
C SER A 32 -5.94 -0.75 -5.33
N TYR A 33 -6.43 -1.37 -4.28
CA TYR A 33 -5.82 -2.54 -3.68
C TYR A 33 -6.88 -3.51 -3.17
N LYS A 34 -6.48 -4.69 -2.78
CA LYS A 34 -7.36 -5.69 -2.18
C LYS A 34 -7.76 -5.23 -0.79
N THR A 35 -8.93 -4.63 -0.69
CA THR A 35 -9.43 -3.99 0.53
C THR A 35 -10.10 -4.97 1.48
N ARG A 36 -10.30 -4.51 2.73
CA ARG A 36 -11.22 -5.20 3.64
C ARG A 36 -12.66 -4.99 3.17
N PRO A 37 -13.59 -5.90 3.52
CA PRO A 37 -14.99 -5.79 3.05
C PRO A 37 -15.71 -4.50 3.46
N GLN A 38 -15.35 -3.94 4.62
CA GLN A 38 -16.01 -2.74 5.16
C GLN A 38 -15.56 -1.45 4.49
N GLU A 39 -14.49 -1.47 3.69
CA GLU A 39 -13.93 -0.28 3.03
C GLU A 39 -13.55 -0.56 1.58
N PRO A 40 -14.54 -1.01 0.75
CA PRO A 40 -14.26 -1.47 -0.62
C PRO A 40 -13.75 -0.37 -1.55
N LYS A 41 -13.98 0.91 -1.20
CA LYS A 41 -13.54 2.06 -2.00
C LYS A 41 -12.20 2.63 -1.57
N SER A 42 -11.57 2.06 -0.55
CA SER A 42 -10.29 2.55 -0.08
C SER A 42 -9.23 2.48 -1.17
N THR A 43 -8.39 3.50 -1.19
CA THR A 43 -7.22 3.62 -2.08
C THR A 43 -6.04 4.10 -1.27
N PHE A 44 -4.85 4.01 -1.85
CA PHE A 44 -3.70 4.67 -1.26
C PHE A 44 -2.96 5.53 -2.28
N VAL A 45 -2.30 6.55 -1.77
CA VAL A 45 -1.43 7.44 -2.55
C VAL A 45 0.01 7.12 -2.21
N VAL A 46 0.87 7.02 -3.21
CA VAL A 46 2.31 6.88 -3.01
C VAL A 46 2.89 8.25 -2.64
N LEU A 47 3.44 8.35 -1.43
CA LEU A 47 3.95 9.61 -0.89
C LEU A 47 5.46 9.75 -1.05
N ARG A 48 6.19 8.64 -0.87
CA ARG A 48 7.65 8.63 -0.90
C ARG A 48 8.15 7.22 -1.16
N ILE A 49 9.28 7.12 -1.82
CA ILE A 49 9.95 5.86 -2.09
C ILE A 49 11.39 5.98 -1.58
N ASP A 50 11.82 5.01 -0.79
CA ASP A 50 13.16 4.98 -0.22
C ASP A 50 13.79 3.60 -0.42
N ASP A 51 15.07 3.57 -0.72
CA ASP A 51 15.83 2.32 -0.85
C ASP A 51 16.58 2.06 0.45
N THR A 52 16.41 0.87 1.00
CA THR A 52 17.10 0.45 2.22
C THR A 52 17.97 -0.76 1.96
N SER A 53 19.06 -0.88 2.71
CA SER A 53 19.95 -2.03 2.59
C SER A 53 19.35 -3.32 3.19
N LYS A 54 18.47 -3.19 4.19
CA LYS A 54 17.92 -4.34 4.93
C LYS A 54 16.54 -4.78 4.44
N LEU A 55 15.72 -3.83 4.00
CA LEU A 55 14.32 -4.07 3.61
C LEU A 55 14.09 -3.94 2.10
N GLY A 56 15.12 -3.57 1.33
CA GLY A 56 14.94 -3.20 -0.07
C GLY A 56 14.16 -1.90 -0.21
N GLN A 57 13.38 -1.78 -1.25
CA GLN A 57 12.55 -0.60 -1.48
C GLN A 57 11.40 -0.54 -0.46
N VAL A 58 11.31 0.59 0.22
CA VAL A 58 10.22 0.90 1.15
C VAL A 58 9.40 2.05 0.59
N ILE A 59 8.09 1.89 0.60
CA ILE A 59 7.17 2.83 0.00
C ILE A 59 6.26 3.39 1.09
N PHE A 60 6.27 4.70 1.23
CA PHE A 60 5.39 5.42 2.16
C PHE A 60 4.10 5.75 1.44
N ILE A 61 2.99 5.35 2.04
CA ILE A 61 1.67 5.55 1.46
C ILE A 61 0.74 6.29 2.41
N GLY A 62 -0.24 6.96 1.84
CA GLY A 62 -1.37 7.53 2.56
C GLY A 62 -2.64 6.78 2.18
N LEU A 63 -3.30 6.18 3.15
CA LEU A 63 -4.54 5.44 2.96
C LEU A 63 -5.74 6.37 3.12
N GLN A 64 -6.72 6.23 2.24
CA GLN A 64 -7.94 7.02 2.19
C GLN A 64 -9.18 6.12 2.20
N ASP A 65 -10.31 6.68 2.60
CA ASP A 65 -11.61 5.99 2.62
C ASP A 65 -11.59 4.69 3.43
N LEU A 66 -10.92 4.76 4.59
CA LEU A 66 -10.88 3.69 5.58
C LEU A 66 -12.10 3.71 6.50
N ARG A 67 -12.34 2.60 7.16
CA ARG A 67 -13.34 2.48 8.22
C ARG A 67 -12.76 1.70 9.40
N ILE A 68 -11.78 2.31 10.03
CA ILE A 68 -11.14 1.73 11.22
C ILE A 68 -11.91 2.20 12.45
N GLN A 69 -12.36 1.25 13.26
CA GLN A 69 -13.02 1.57 14.53
C GLN A 69 -12.00 1.83 15.62
N HIS A 70 -12.08 3.01 16.20
CA HIS A 70 -11.29 3.38 17.37
C HIS A 70 -12.09 3.11 18.64
N PRO A 71 -11.43 2.73 19.77
CA PRO A 71 -12.12 2.46 21.04
C PRO A 71 -13.00 3.62 21.56
N ASN A 72 -12.71 4.86 21.16
CA ASN A 72 -13.51 6.03 21.52
C ASN A 72 -14.82 6.18 20.72
N GLY A 73 -15.15 5.22 19.87
CA GLY A 73 -16.36 5.23 19.02
C GLY A 73 -16.21 5.99 17.70
N LYS A 74 -15.07 6.63 17.46
CA LYS A 74 -14.83 7.34 16.22
C LYS A 74 -14.33 6.39 15.11
N ILE A 75 -14.62 6.75 13.87
CA ILE A 75 -14.12 6.04 12.69
C ILE A 75 -12.91 6.81 12.16
N ILE A 76 -11.80 6.09 12.00
CA ILE A 76 -10.61 6.62 11.35
C ILE A 76 -10.76 6.38 9.84
N GLY A 77 -10.83 7.46 9.07
CA GLY A 77 -11.04 7.41 7.62
C GLY A 77 -9.76 7.47 6.80
N SER A 78 -8.66 7.86 7.38
CA SER A 78 -7.38 7.96 6.68
C SER A 78 -6.21 7.70 7.61
N LEU A 79 -5.12 7.18 7.04
CA LEU A 79 -3.86 6.98 7.75
C LEU A 79 -2.71 7.43 6.84
N SER A 80 -1.82 8.26 7.38
CA SER A 80 -0.67 8.75 6.62
C SER A 80 0.42 9.26 7.57
N PRO A 81 1.70 8.96 7.31
CA PRO A 81 2.15 7.96 6.35
C PRO A 81 2.24 6.57 6.97
N LEU A 82 2.16 5.56 6.14
CA LEU A 82 2.51 4.20 6.52
C LEU A 82 3.60 3.68 5.60
N ALA A 83 4.60 3.05 6.18
CA ALA A 83 5.70 2.45 5.44
C ALA A 83 5.40 0.97 5.17
N PHE A 84 5.54 0.58 3.90
CA PHE A 84 5.39 -0.80 3.45
C PHE A 84 6.60 -1.23 2.65
N THR A 85 7.00 -2.47 2.78
CA THR A 85 7.95 -3.05 1.84
C THR A 85 7.29 -3.18 0.47
N ARG A 86 8.09 -3.10 -0.58
CA ARG A 86 7.59 -3.28 -1.94
C ARG A 86 6.84 -4.59 -2.11
N ASN A 87 7.38 -5.67 -1.55
CA ASN A 87 6.75 -6.97 -1.63
C ASN A 87 5.35 -7.00 -1.00
N ALA A 88 5.18 -6.32 0.13
CA ALA A 88 3.87 -6.22 0.78
C ALA A 88 2.85 -5.48 -0.11
N LEU A 89 3.28 -4.41 -0.77
CA LEU A 89 2.42 -3.68 -1.71
C LEU A 89 2.13 -4.50 -2.97
N ASP A 90 3.12 -5.16 -3.53
CA ASP A 90 2.93 -6.00 -4.72
C ASP A 90 1.86 -7.08 -4.50
N GLN A 91 1.74 -7.58 -3.28
CA GLN A 91 0.69 -8.54 -2.92
C GLN A 91 -0.70 -7.92 -2.76
N SER A 92 -0.76 -6.60 -2.64
CA SER A 92 -2.00 -5.87 -2.32
C SER A 92 -2.62 -5.18 -3.52
N VAL A 93 -1.80 -4.64 -4.41
CA VAL A 93 -2.26 -3.71 -5.46
C VAL A 93 -3.08 -4.38 -6.55
N VAL A 94 -4.01 -3.60 -7.08
CA VAL A 94 -4.81 -3.99 -8.24
C VAL A 94 -4.41 -3.15 -9.44
N LYS A 95 -4.58 -1.83 -9.38
CA LYS A 95 -4.23 -0.94 -10.50
C LYS A 95 -4.08 0.51 -10.04
N VAL A 96 -3.39 1.30 -10.83
CA VAL A 96 -3.38 2.76 -10.71
C VAL A 96 -4.73 3.29 -11.17
N VAL A 97 -5.39 4.07 -10.34
CA VAL A 97 -6.70 4.65 -10.63
C VAL A 97 -6.65 6.16 -10.87
N ALA A 98 -5.61 6.83 -10.40
CA ALA A 98 -5.44 8.26 -10.55
C ALA A 98 -3.99 8.67 -10.31
N LYS A 99 -3.69 9.94 -10.56
CA LYS A 99 -2.47 10.62 -10.11
C LYS A 99 -2.85 11.91 -9.42
N THR A 100 -2.08 12.30 -8.41
CA THR A 100 -2.28 13.54 -7.68
C THR A 100 -0.95 14.20 -7.36
N ASP A 101 -0.95 15.53 -7.35
CA ASP A 101 0.16 16.34 -6.85
C ASP A 101 -0.09 16.82 -5.41
N LYS A 102 -1.29 16.55 -4.88
CA LYS A 102 -1.68 16.89 -3.51
C LYS A 102 -1.32 15.74 -2.58
N LEU A 103 -0.11 15.81 -2.02
CA LEU A 103 0.38 14.77 -1.12
C LEU A 103 0.08 15.15 0.33
N MET A 104 -0.30 14.14 1.12
CA MET A 104 -0.48 14.32 2.55
C MET A 104 0.86 14.61 3.22
N ALA A 105 0.89 15.55 4.17
CA ALA A 105 2.11 15.88 4.90
C ALA A 105 2.57 14.71 5.77
N SER A 106 3.84 14.37 5.68
CA SER A 106 4.40 13.22 6.39
C SER A 106 5.84 13.43 6.87
N ASP A 107 6.33 14.67 6.83
CA ASP A 107 7.75 14.96 6.99
C ASP A 107 8.33 14.55 8.34
N PHE A 108 7.59 14.77 9.43
CA PHE A 108 8.07 14.45 10.77
C PHE A 108 8.29 12.94 10.96
N SER A 109 7.32 12.14 10.56
CA SER A 109 7.41 10.68 10.68
C SER A 109 8.53 10.11 9.83
N TYR A 110 8.74 10.68 8.64
CA TYR A 110 9.84 10.28 7.77
C TYR A 110 11.20 10.62 8.36
N ALA A 111 11.36 11.79 8.96
CA ALA A 111 12.61 12.19 9.59
C ALA A 111 13.00 11.21 10.72
N LYS A 112 12.06 10.83 11.57
CA LYS A 112 12.25 9.82 12.62
C LYS A 112 12.65 8.46 12.03
N TRP A 113 11.97 8.05 11.01
CA TRP A 113 12.23 6.79 10.31
C TRP A 113 13.65 6.78 9.73
N LYS A 114 14.05 7.90 9.13
CA LYS A 114 15.38 8.05 8.54
C LYS A 114 16.49 8.03 9.61
N GLU A 115 16.26 8.59 10.78
CA GLU A 115 17.19 8.53 11.90
C GLU A 115 17.49 7.09 12.32
N VAL A 116 16.47 6.25 12.40
CA VAL A 116 16.63 4.83 12.73
C VAL A 116 17.51 4.14 11.69
N GLN A 117 17.29 4.43 10.42
CA GLN A 117 18.08 3.89 9.32
C GLN A 117 19.55 4.33 9.40
N ARG A 118 19.78 5.61 9.65
CA ARG A 118 21.14 6.17 9.78
C ARG A 118 21.89 5.60 10.96
N ALA A 119 21.20 5.23 12.01
CA ALA A 119 21.78 4.57 13.18
C ALA A 119 22.17 3.10 12.93
N GLY A 120 22.02 2.60 11.71
CA GLY A 120 22.32 1.21 11.35
C GLY A 120 21.27 0.22 11.79
N LYS A 121 20.13 0.68 12.29
CA LYS A 121 19.00 -0.16 12.69
C LYS A 121 18.03 -0.34 11.53
N THR A 122 17.23 -1.41 11.58
CA THR A 122 16.17 -1.62 10.61
C THR A 122 14.97 -0.74 10.99
N PRO A 123 14.61 0.24 10.15
CA PRO A 123 13.45 1.06 10.43
C PRO A 123 12.16 0.26 10.27
N PRO A 124 11.09 0.63 10.99
CA PRO A 124 9.84 -0.12 10.93
C PRO A 124 9.16 0.04 9.56
N ALA A 125 8.72 -1.08 9.01
CA ALA A 125 7.88 -1.12 7.81
C ALA A 125 6.96 -2.32 7.89
N ASN A 126 5.75 -2.16 7.33
CA ASN A 126 4.81 -3.26 7.24
C ASN A 126 5.28 -4.24 6.17
N VAL A 127 5.34 -5.52 6.53
CA VAL A 127 5.76 -6.61 5.63
C VAL A 127 4.58 -7.47 5.18
N LYS A 128 3.40 -7.22 5.71
CA LYS A 128 2.15 -7.89 5.39
C LYS A 128 1.34 -7.07 4.39
N PRO A 129 0.43 -7.71 3.62
CA PRO A 129 -0.48 -6.97 2.74
C PRO A 129 -1.24 -5.87 3.46
N VAL A 130 -1.66 -4.85 2.72
CA VAL A 130 -2.28 -3.64 3.30
C VAL A 130 -3.48 -3.98 4.16
N ALA A 131 -4.42 -4.78 3.67
CA ALA A 131 -5.63 -5.13 4.44
C ALA A 131 -5.30 -5.84 5.75
N GLU A 132 -4.34 -6.75 5.74
CA GLU A 132 -3.90 -7.46 6.94
C GLU A 132 -3.23 -6.50 7.94
N SER A 133 -2.42 -5.59 7.45
CA SER A 133 -1.76 -4.57 8.28
C SER A 133 -2.78 -3.64 8.95
N ILE A 134 -3.84 -3.26 8.23
CA ILE A 134 -4.92 -2.45 8.78
C ILE A 134 -5.69 -3.23 9.86
N ASN A 135 -5.97 -4.51 9.63
CA ASN A 135 -6.61 -5.36 10.64
C ASN A 135 -5.77 -5.44 11.91
N ASN A 136 -4.48 -5.62 11.78
CA ASN A 136 -3.58 -5.69 12.93
C ASN A 136 -3.56 -4.37 13.71
N LEU A 137 -3.58 -3.25 12.99
CA LEU A 137 -3.63 -1.93 13.60
C LEU A 137 -4.94 -1.71 14.36
N GLU A 138 -6.07 -2.04 13.75
CA GLU A 138 -7.38 -1.92 14.39
C GLU A 138 -7.48 -2.82 15.63
N ASN A 139 -7.01 -4.05 15.54
CA ASN A 139 -6.97 -4.97 16.68
C ASN A 139 -6.09 -4.44 17.80
N GLY A 140 -4.99 -3.76 17.48
CA GLY A 140 -4.15 -3.08 18.45
C GLY A 140 -4.89 -1.97 19.19
N TYR A 141 -5.67 -1.18 18.48
CA TYR A 141 -6.51 -0.14 19.10
C TYR A 141 -7.56 -0.72 20.04
N ILE A 142 -8.24 -1.80 19.62
CA ILE A 142 -9.28 -2.44 20.42
C ILE A 142 -8.68 -3.09 21.67
N GLY A 143 -7.45 -3.61 21.59
CA GLY A 143 -6.76 -4.25 22.70
C GLY A 143 -6.15 -3.30 23.72
N ILE A 144 -6.09 -2.00 23.42
CA ILE A 144 -5.55 -0.99 24.35
C ILE A 144 -6.70 -0.38 25.15
N PRO A 145 -6.70 -0.49 26.49
CA PRO A 145 -7.72 0.17 27.30
C PRO A 145 -7.69 1.67 27.05
N TYR A 146 -8.84 2.23 26.71
CA TYR A 146 -8.99 3.67 26.59
C TYR A 146 -8.74 4.32 27.97
N LYS A 147 -7.75 5.18 28.06
CA LYS A 147 -7.60 6.10 29.17
C LYS A 147 -8.16 7.45 28.75
N PRO A 148 -9.25 7.92 29.36
CA PRO A 148 -9.80 9.24 29.05
C PRO A 148 -8.83 10.36 29.38
#